data_0ae5f38aa3ae4eed9963d649f0fe374d
#
_entry.id   0ae5f38aa3ae4eed9963d649f0fe374d
#
_cell.length_a   1.000
_cell.length_b   1.000
_cell.length_c   1.000
_cell.angle_alpha   90.00
_cell.angle_beta   90.00
_cell.angle_gamma   90.00
#
_symmetry.space_group_name_H-M   'P 1'
#
loop_
_entity.id
_entity.type
_entity.pdbx_description
1 polymer ?
#
loop_
_entity_poly.entity_id
_entity_poly.type
_entity_poly.pdbx_seq_one_letter_code
_entity_poly.pdbx_strand_id
1 'polypeptide(L)'
;MALLTWKSWNIVLSISTVTAIATIGNKVTYNELIDKTMTIVRSCTMFHADDALLLAGEYDEFFQRSLLNDLPIALISESKSTAFKMFALGKYSYTIYTQSSVIYLLWKLNQFIVVASSQPMLQLLLQRTKDSGWSNFQGFHILIDRKTEQRGCVNAYNFLWTAWEYDRLSTIFLCIDPIEGIVLYTFNPYSSIAPEVWRNVGHFHGRGEHPWILLKKKYDDDWRTCEDLMFDKTKDLSGYEVRTNAISFEPHLQIDPTKRGLEQFSGDNSEILKIVFKKLNASLRVRVYTGSPYSLGGIGSHGTMVGMMADLATGEVDIGMNARSLYNTWKVEHTYPHGDDGLCVFTQRAGEISEFAKIMSFLSPTIHAANTVVFVIALLVLTKYQGFVKASMNIIRLMTFGAVHRLPGTDSTRMFFSSTFILYLIMNALHQSHWASFLTIPVSLPNIKTSEDLKKSGCQIYGSIFHGQELQDPELQSRFHKDTYYACKEHVLRSRCAACLGDCLHHYMRIHNEMRLYRSKKIQQNALVFKTREDWPLLVSVTQMIQRTVESGIIGKWKEASTRKTRWAWKKRQVNKNKSFKTLEMHHVLFSFYILGSGYLLGTVAFVAEIFMGRQRIDKSSRNRKH
;
A
#
# COMPACT_ATOMS: atom_id res chain seq x y z
N MET A 1 92.94 59.36 23.56
CA MET A 1 93.04 60.80 23.39
C MET A 1 91.73 61.33 23.03
N ALA A 2 91.19 62.16 23.87
CA ALA A 2 90.25 63.28 23.76
C ALA A 2 88.82 62.96 23.52
N LEU A 3 88.06 63.19 24.55
CA LEU A 3 87.22 64.32 24.98
C LEU A 3 85.85 64.30 24.35
N LEU A 4 84.89 63.95 25.23
CA LEU A 4 83.83 64.77 25.80
C LEU A 4 83.09 65.68 24.82
N THR A 5 81.78 65.44 24.70
CA THR A 5 80.79 66.48 25.04
C THR A 5 79.40 65.85 25.29
N TRP A 6 78.89 66.19 26.45
CA TRP A 6 77.53 65.98 26.94
C TRP A 6 76.56 66.94 26.21
N LYS A 7 75.52 66.40 25.71
CA LYS A 7 74.31 67.21 25.41
C LYS A 7 73.06 66.45 25.89
N SER A 8 72.55 66.96 26.95
CA SER A 8 71.27 66.64 27.56
C SER A 8 70.15 66.88 26.55
N TRP A 9 69.40 65.84 26.29
CA TRP A 9 68.09 65.97 25.69
C TRP A 9 67.06 65.55 26.72
N ASN A 10 66.24 66.55 27.15
CA ASN A 10 64.99 66.36 27.91
C ASN A 10 64.01 65.65 26.98
N ILE A 11 63.78 64.37 27.22
CA ILE A 11 62.64 63.66 26.64
C ILE A 11 61.46 63.94 27.57
N VAL A 12 60.57 64.84 27.15
CA VAL A 12 59.27 65.01 27.72
C VAL A 12 58.45 63.77 27.37
N LEU A 13 58.29 62.92 28.35
CA LEU A 13 57.32 61.84 28.30
C LEU A 13 55.93 62.45 28.38
N SER A 14 55.31 62.72 27.24
CA SER A 14 53.87 62.95 27.20
C SER A 14 53.18 61.61 27.40
N ILE A 15 52.76 61.34 28.62
CA ILE A 15 51.81 60.27 28.93
C ILE A 15 50.48 60.68 28.32
N SER A 16 50.24 60.26 27.10
CA SER A 16 48.92 60.23 26.52
C SER A 16 48.13 59.19 27.26
N THR A 17 47.41 59.58 28.29
CA THR A 17 46.31 58.81 28.85
C THR A 17 45.26 58.61 27.76
N VAL A 18 45.39 57.55 26.98
CA VAL A 18 44.27 57.01 26.19
C VAL A 18 43.27 56.52 27.21
N THR A 19 42.35 57.42 27.58
CA THR A 19 41.12 57.01 28.19
C THR A 19 40.40 56.17 27.15
N ALA A 20 40.60 54.85 27.19
CA ALA A 20 39.68 53.92 26.54
C ALA A 20 38.32 54.17 27.21
N ILE A 21 37.49 54.96 26.54
CA ILE A 21 36.05 54.96 26.84
C ILE A 21 35.61 53.53 26.52
N ALA A 22 35.67 52.67 27.52
CA ALA A 22 34.90 51.44 27.51
C ALA A 22 33.45 51.88 27.36
N THR A 23 32.96 51.85 26.13
CA THR A 23 31.52 51.78 25.91
C THR A 23 31.05 50.62 26.74
N ILE A 24 30.43 50.91 27.90
CA ILE A 24 29.66 49.96 28.67
C ILE A 24 28.46 49.64 27.77
N GLY A 25 28.72 48.83 26.72
CA GLY A 25 27.64 48.15 26.03
C GLY A 25 26.96 47.28 27.06
N ASN A 26 25.68 47.45 27.26
CA ASN A 26 24.88 46.61 28.16
C ASN A 26 25.25 45.17 27.87
N LYS A 27 25.92 44.50 28.84
CA LYS A 27 26.33 43.11 28.71
C LYS A 27 25.05 42.27 28.61
N VAL A 28 24.81 41.69 27.43
CA VAL A 28 23.66 40.84 27.21
C VAL A 28 23.68 39.68 28.21
N THR A 29 22.58 39.50 28.91
CA THR A 29 22.45 38.48 29.97
C THR A 29 21.73 37.24 29.43
N TYR A 30 21.92 36.09 30.10
CA TYR A 30 21.20 34.86 29.79
C TYR A 30 19.67 35.07 29.87
N ASN A 31 19.22 35.91 30.78
CA ASN A 31 17.81 36.27 30.91
C ASN A 31 17.27 36.98 29.67
N GLU A 32 18.05 37.86 29.06
CA GLU A 32 17.69 38.52 27.78
C GLU A 32 17.63 37.52 26.64
N LEU A 33 18.55 36.53 26.58
CA LEU A 33 18.52 35.46 25.61
C LEU A 33 17.21 34.65 25.72
N ILE A 34 16.75 34.32 26.93
CA ILE A 34 15.48 33.64 27.15
C ILE A 34 14.30 34.49 26.62
N ASP A 35 14.29 35.78 26.92
CA ASP A 35 13.22 36.69 26.45
C ASP A 35 13.15 36.73 24.94
N LYS A 36 14.31 36.81 24.25
CA LYS A 36 14.36 36.76 22.77
C LYS A 36 13.99 35.38 22.21
N THR A 37 14.35 34.30 22.89
CA THR A 37 13.90 32.94 22.53
C THR A 37 12.38 32.85 22.55
N MET A 38 11.74 33.37 23.62
CA MET A 38 10.27 33.37 23.70
C MET A 38 9.62 34.34 22.72
N THR A 39 10.31 35.45 22.36
CA THR A 39 9.85 36.33 21.28
C THR A 39 9.82 35.58 19.93
N ILE A 40 10.85 34.80 19.59
CA ILE A 40 10.86 33.94 18.39
C ILE A 40 9.66 33.00 18.42
N VAL A 41 9.45 32.25 19.51
CA VAL A 41 8.36 31.28 19.66
C VAL A 41 6.98 31.91 19.47
N ARG A 42 6.79 33.17 19.96
CA ARG A 42 5.49 33.85 19.90
C ARG A 42 5.24 34.61 18.60
N SER A 43 6.28 35.21 18.05
CA SER A 43 6.16 36.15 16.91
C SER A 43 6.20 35.44 15.58
N CYS A 44 6.82 34.25 15.49
CA CYS A 44 6.97 33.55 14.23
C CYS A 44 5.70 32.78 13.88
N THR A 45 5.10 33.08 12.73
CA THR A 45 3.85 32.49 12.23
C THR A 45 3.92 30.98 12.01
N MET A 46 5.14 30.40 11.96
CA MET A 46 5.35 28.97 11.90
C MET A 46 4.90 28.25 13.19
N PHE A 47 4.74 28.98 14.28
CA PHE A 47 4.27 28.47 15.56
C PHE A 47 2.80 28.85 15.73
N HIS A 48 1.92 27.87 15.69
CA HIS A 48 0.50 28.12 15.98
C HIS A 48 0.33 28.33 17.49
N ALA A 49 -0.51 29.28 17.87
CA ALA A 49 -0.74 29.63 19.29
C ALA A 49 -1.29 28.45 20.12
N ASP A 50 -1.91 27.47 19.45
CA ASP A 50 -2.49 26.27 20.10
C ASP A 50 -1.48 25.10 20.16
N ASP A 51 -0.31 25.21 19.54
CA ASP A 51 0.71 24.18 19.57
C ASP A 51 1.42 24.14 20.91
N ALA A 52 1.52 22.95 21.49
CA ALA A 52 2.27 22.78 22.73
C ALA A 52 3.79 22.91 22.50
N LEU A 53 4.46 23.59 23.42
CA LEU A 53 5.91 23.73 23.44
C LEU A 53 6.55 22.64 24.30
N LEU A 54 7.57 21.95 23.78
CA LEU A 54 8.38 21.04 24.59
C LEU A 54 9.62 21.76 25.10
N LEU A 55 9.79 21.78 26.42
CA LEU A 55 11.00 22.25 27.11
C LEU A 55 11.78 21.04 27.61
N ALA A 56 13.05 20.93 27.22
CA ALA A 56 13.93 19.86 27.68
C ALA A 56 15.20 20.40 28.35
N GLY A 57 15.59 19.78 29.45
CA GLY A 57 16.86 20.06 30.16
C GLY A 57 16.74 21.05 31.29
N GLU A 58 17.65 22.04 31.33
CA GLU A 58 17.74 23.06 32.38
C GLU A 58 16.86 24.26 32.03
N TYR A 59 15.58 24.20 32.36
CA TYR A 59 14.56 25.18 31.95
C TYR A 59 13.96 26.04 33.05
N ASP A 60 14.49 25.98 34.27
CA ASP A 60 13.88 26.64 35.45
C ASP A 60 13.68 28.16 35.26
N GLU A 61 14.59 28.82 34.54
CA GLU A 61 14.50 30.27 34.32
C GLU A 61 13.31 30.65 33.39
N PHE A 62 12.83 29.75 32.56
CA PHE A 62 11.65 30.00 31.74
C PHE A 62 10.38 30.13 32.57
N PHE A 63 10.32 29.49 33.75
CA PHE A 63 9.18 29.56 34.68
C PHE A 63 9.21 30.75 35.62
N GLN A 64 10.38 31.31 35.89
CA GLN A 64 10.50 32.49 36.77
C GLN A 64 9.87 33.76 36.16
N ARG A 65 9.58 33.73 34.87
CA ARG A 65 8.98 34.82 34.12
C ARG A 65 7.60 34.41 33.62
N SER A 66 6.64 35.33 33.67
CA SER A 66 5.26 35.10 33.18
C SER A 66 5.13 34.79 31.69
N LEU A 67 6.25 34.50 31.02
CA LEU A 67 6.35 34.27 29.56
C LEU A 67 5.64 33.00 29.07
N LEU A 68 5.38 32.05 29.97
CA LEU A 68 4.81 30.73 29.61
C LEU A 68 3.32 30.60 29.96
N ASN A 69 2.69 31.66 30.52
CA ASN A 69 1.36 31.57 31.12
C ASN A 69 0.24 31.15 30.14
N ASP A 70 0.43 31.36 28.84
CA ASP A 70 -0.60 31.15 27.80
C ASP A 70 -0.32 29.98 26.87
N LEU A 71 0.77 29.24 27.09
CA LEU A 71 1.20 28.13 26.21
C LEU A 71 1.05 26.77 26.89
N PRO A 72 0.51 25.76 26.25
CA PRO A 72 0.60 24.39 26.73
C PRO A 72 2.06 23.88 26.62
N ILE A 73 2.57 23.32 27.73
CA ILE A 73 3.99 22.95 27.83
C ILE A 73 4.14 21.48 28.20
N ALA A 74 5.01 20.78 27.48
CA ALA A 74 5.52 19.47 27.85
C ALA A 74 6.95 19.58 28.37
N LEU A 75 7.30 18.84 29.40
CA LEU A 75 8.62 18.92 30.06
C LEU A 75 9.37 17.59 29.99
N ILE A 76 10.65 17.66 29.63
CA ILE A 76 11.60 16.56 29.77
C ILE A 76 12.75 17.01 30.65
N SER A 77 12.89 16.39 31.84
CA SER A 77 13.95 16.73 32.80
C SER A 77 15.18 15.84 32.62
N GLU A 78 16.32 16.29 33.16
CA GLU A 78 17.58 15.55 33.23
C GLU A 78 17.55 14.36 34.19
N SER A 79 16.69 14.42 35.22
CA SER A 79 16.63 13.37 36.24
C SER A 79 16.11 12.04 35.62
N LYS A 80 16.59 10.91 36.16
CA LYS A 80 16.20 9.56 35.73
C LYS A 80 14.71 9.24 35.93
N SER A 81 13.95 10.09 36.65
CA SER A 81 12.52 9.95 36.80
C SER A 81 11.84 10.46 35.52
N THR A 82 11.34 9.53 34.72
CA THR A 82 10.52 9.77 33.54
C THR A 82 9.12 10.29 33.87
N ALA A 83 9.04 11.28 34.74
CA ALA A 83 7.81 12.00 35.03
C ALA A 83 7.68 13.10 33.97
N PHE A 84 6.89 12.86 32.94
CA PHE A 84 6.44 13.92 32.04
C PHE A 84 5.43 14.75 32.78
N LYS A 85 5.75 16.02 33.05
CA LYS A 85 4.82 16.96 33.62
C LYS A 85 4.26 17.83 32.51
N MET A 86 2.98 17.70 32.23
CA MET A 86 2.28 18.60 31.33
C MET A 86 1.64 19.70 32.16
N PHE A 87 2.09 20.93 31.99
CA PHE A 87 1.50 22.09 32.64
C PHE A 87 0.68 22.88 31.63
N ALA A 88 -0.60 23.03 31.89
CA ALA A 88 -1.40 24.08 31.26
C ALA A 88 -1.59 25.17 32.31
N LEU A 89 -0.90 26.28 32.15
CA LEU A 89 -1.08 27.48 32.98
C LEU A 89 -2.31 28.25 32.48
N GLY A 90 -3.33 28.33 33.29
CA GLY A 90 -4.61 28.97 32.99
C GLY A 90 -5.71 27.94 32.73
N LYS A 91 -6.88 28.04 33.21
CA LYS A 91 -8.17 27.30 33.04
C LYS A 91 -8.19 25.76 32.84
N TYR A 92 -7.07 25.03 32.70
CA TYR A 92 -7.03 23.60 32.46
C TYR A 92 -6.36 22.83 33.61
N SER A 93 -6.97 21.71 33.98
CA SER A 93 -6.52 20.83 35.07
C SER A 93 -5.18 20.18 34.75
N TYR A 94 -4.31 20.11 35.77
CA TYR A 94 -3.02 19.40 35.66
C TYR A 94 -3.21 17.89 35.59
N THR A 95 -2.58 17.25 34.62
CA THR A 95 -2.50 15.80 34.60
C THR A 95 -1.04 15.37 34.58
N ILE A 96 -0.59 14.71 35.64
CA ILE A 96 0.74 14.10 35.74
C ILE A 96 0.60 12.70 35.17
N TYR A 97 1.29 12.40 34.05
CA TYR A 97 1.34 11.07 33.50
C TYR A 97 2.62 10.35 33.93
N THR A 98 2.46 9.26 34.66
CA THR A 98 3.52 8.29 34.90
C THR A 98 3.50 7.24 33.80
N GLN A 99 4.63 6.59 33.54
CA GLN A 99 4.88 5.66 32.45
C GLN A 99 3.88 4.48 32.32
N SER A 100 3.00 4.28 33.31
CA SER A 100 2.05 3.17 33.37
C SER A 100 0.62 3.48 32.88
N SER A 101 0.33 4.69 32.48
CA SER A 101 -1.00 5.10 31.99
C SER A 101 -0.88 5.95 30.73
N VAL A 102 -0.44 5.29 29.63
CA VAL A 102 -0.33 5.93 28.33
C VAL A 102 -1.70 5.94 27.66
N ILE A 103 -2.47 6.96 27.90
CA ILE A 103 -3.44 7.40 26.91
C ILE A 103 -2.59 8.16 25.89
N TYR A 104 -2.41 7.55 24.70
CA TYR A 104 -1.72 8.17 23.59
C TYR A 104 -2.50 9.42 23.13
N LEU A 105 -2.19 10.56 23.70
CA LEU A 105 -2.42 11.83 23.03
C LEU A 105 -1.39 11.90 21.90
N LEU A 106 -1.81 11.44 20.71
CA LEU A 106 -1.04 11.35 19.45
C LEU A 106 -0.73 12.73 18.84
N TRP A 107 -0.33 13.69 19.65
CA TRP A 107 -0.04 15.04 19.16
C TRP A 107 1.47 15.17 19.05
N LYS A 108 1.97 15.01 17.84
CA LYS A 108 3.35 15.38 17.52
C LYS A 108 3.50 16.88 17.79
N LEU A 109 4.47 17.25 18.62
CA LEU A 109 4.76 18.65 18.90
C LEU A 109 5.58 19.25 17.76
N ASN A 110 5.36 20.54 17.49
CA ASN A 110 6.07 21.25 16.42
C ASN A 110 7.19 22.16 16.93
N GLN A 111 7.27 22.40 18.24
CA GLN A 111 8.17 23.37 18.86
C GLN A 111 8.95 22.74 20.01
N PHE A 112 10.27 22.86 19.95
CA PHE A 112 11.18 22.28 20.94
C PHE A 112 12.22 23.30 21.37
N ILE A 113 12.37 23.52 22.68
CA ILE A 113 13.49 24.24 23.26
C ILE A 113 14.29 23.25 24.11
N VAL A 114 15.57 23.10 23.79
CA VAL A 114 16.47 22.20 24.50
C VAL A 114 17.61 23.01 25.10
N VAL A 115 17.66 23.05 26.44
CA VAL A 115 18.71 23.74 27.19
C VAL A 115 19.66 22.71 27.78
N ALA A 116 20.92 22.74 27.36
CA ALA A 116 21.93 21.80 27.82
C ALA A 116 23.22 22.52 28.22
N SER A 117 23.90 22.03 29.25
CA SER A 117 25.20 22.54 29.68
C SER A 117 26.40 21.89 29.00
N SER A 118 26.17 20.81 28.26
CA SER A 118 27.21 20.05 27.55
C SER A 118 26.64 19.22 26.39
N GLN A 119 27.52 18.81 25.48
CA GLN A 119 27.13 17.95 24.35
C GLN A 119 26.56 16.59 24.79
N PRO A 120 27.15 15.84 25.78
CA PRO A 120 26.56 14.58 26.24
C PRO A 120 25.15 14.76 26.84
N MET A 121 24.91 15.90 27.51
CA MET A 121 23.60 16.23 28.02
C MET A 121 22.60 16.46 26.88
N LEU A 122 23.01 17.19 25.84
CA LEU A 122 22.19 17.40 24.65
C LEU A 122 21.83 16.07 23.98
N GLN A 123 22.80 15.14 23.83
CA GLN A 123 22.54 13.79 23.29
C GLN A 123 21.49 13.05 24.11
N LEU A 124 21.61 13.08 25.45
CA LEU A 124 20.64 12.44 26.32
C LEU A 124 19.22 13.03 26.16
N LEU A 125 19.12 14.37 26.09
CA LEU A 125 17.84 15.06 25.96
C LEU A 125 17.20 14.80 24.59
N LEU A 126 17.95 14.82 23.51
CA LEU A 126 17.47 14.50 22.17
C LEU A 126 17.02 13.03 22.06
N GLN A 127 17.78 12.10 22.69
CA GLN A 127 17.36 10.68 22.74
C GLN A 127 16.04 10.53 23.51
N ARG A 128 15.89 11.16 24.67
CA ARG A 128 14.62 11.13 25.42
C ARG A 128 13.47 11.77 24.66
N THR A 129 13.72 12.85 23.92
CA THR A 129 12.73 13.46 23.05
C THR A 129 12.32 12.49 21.93
N LYS A 130 13.28 11.80 21.33
CA LYS A 130 13.03 10.79 20.31
C LYS A 130 12.20 9.61 20.84
N ASP A 131 12.49 9.15 22.03
CA ASP A 131 11.79 8.03 22.67
C ASP A 131 10.40 8.43 23.26
N SER A 132 10.10 9.73 23.26
CA SER A 132 8.80 10.24 23.75
C SER A 132 7.71 10.14 22.68
N GLY A 133 6.44 10.06 23.13
CA GLY A 133 5.28 10.11 22.23
C GLY A 133 5.11 11.44 21.48
N TRP A 134 5.86 12.48 21.87
CA TRP A 134 5.82 13.83 21.28
C TRP A 134 6.89 14.04 20.19
N SER A 135 7.70 13.02 19.90
CA SER A 135 8.76 13.14 18.91
C SER A 135 8.25 13.58 17.54
N ASN A 136 8.87 14.63 17.01
CA ASN A 136 8.62 15.12 15.68
C ASN A 136 9.94 15.60 15.05
N PHE A 137 10.48 14.84 14.12
CA PHE A 137 11.74 15.20 13.44
C PHE A 137 11.60 16.44 12.55
N GLN A 138 10.38 16.78 12.13
CA GLN A 138 10.04 17.96 11.34
C GLN A 138 9.88 19.21 12.22
N GLY A 139 9.71 19.04 13.51
CA GLY A 139 9.54 20.13 14.47
C GLY A 139 10.75 21.06 14.50
N PHE A 140 10.50 22.30 14.84
CA PHE A 140 11.53 23.32 14.97
C PHE A 140 12.21 23.24 16.33
N HIS A 141 13.53 23.08 16.34
CA HIS A 141 14.34 22.92 17.55
C HIS A 141 15.18 24.17 17.81
N ILE A 142 15.05 24.72 18.98
CA ILE A 142 15.88 25.81 19.51
C ILE A 142 16.81 25.24 20.55
N LEU A 143 18.10 25.24 20.29
CA LEU A 143 19.13 24.77 21.21
C LEU A 143 19.79 25.94 21.92
N ILE A 144 19.98 25.85 23.24
CA ILE A 144 20.61 26.87 24.08
C ILE A 144 21.70 26.22 24.91
N ASP A 145 22.90 26.80 24.91
CA ASP A 145 23.94 26.44 25.88
C ASP A 145 23.68 27.16 27.19
N ARG A 146 23.39 26.43 28.27
CA ARG A 146 23.18 26.99 29.61
C ARG A 146 24.33 27.88 30.08
N LYS A 147 25.56 27.61 29.61
CA LYS A 147 26.79 28.32 29.97
C LYS A 147 27.22 29.38 28.95
N THR A 148 26.32 29.82 28.08
CA THR A 148 26.64 30.75 26.99
C THR A 148 27.19 32.09 27.45
N GLU A 149 26.82 32.61 28.65
CA GLU A 149 27.40 33.82 29.21
C GLU A 149 28.91 33.71 29.47
N GLN A 150 29.36 32.49 29.80
CA GLN A 150 30.77 32.20 30.11
C GLN A 150 31.55 31.77 28.88
N ARG A 151 30.92 30.96 28.01
CA ARG A 151 31.58 30.29 26.89
C ARG A 151 31.32 30.96 25.54
N GLY A 152 30.38 31.88 25.49
CA GLY A 152 29.93 32.42 24.21
C GLY A 152 29.31 31.36 23.33
N CYS A 153 29.64 31.40 22.05
CA CYS A 153 29.07 30.53 21.05
C CYS A 153 29.97 29.34 20.64
N VAL A 154 30.95 28.96 21.46
CA VAL A 154 31.94 27.91 21.15
C VAL A 154 31.29 26.55 20.85
N ASN A 155 30.16 26.26 21.49
CA ASN A 155 29.46 24.99 21.34
C ASN A 155 28.52 24.94 20.12
N ALA A 156 28.43 25.99 19.29
CA ALA A 156 27.49 26.04 18.16
C ALA A 156 27.66 24.85 17.20
N TYR A 157 28.87 24.53 16.79
CA TYR A 157 29.15 23.40 15.94
C TYR A 157 28.73 22.05 16.59
N ASN A 158 29.19 21.79 17.81
CA ASN A 158 28.95 20.51 18.49
C ASN A 158 27.45 20.27 18.73
N PHE A 159 26.70 21.31 19.09
CA PHE A 159 25.27 21.20 19.36
C PHE A 159 24.49 20.97 18.06
N LEU A 160 24.79 21.71 17.01
CA LEU A 160 24.12 21.56 15.72
C LEU A 160 24.51 20.25 15.01
N TRP A 161 25.76 19.81 15.18
CA TRP A 161 26.19 18.50 14.70
C TRP A 161 25.43 17.36 15.39
N THR A 162 25.31 17.44 16.72
CA THR A 162 24.53 16.48 17.49
C THR A 162 23.06 16.48 17.06
N ALA A 163 22.45 17.64 16.83
CA ALA A 163 21.07 17.69 16.30
C ALA A 163 20.96 17.00 14.93
N TRP A 164 21.95 17.18 14.05
CA TRP A 164 22.00 16.48 12.77
C TRP A 164 22.17 14.96 12.91
N GLU A 165 22.94 14.48 13.87
CA GLU A 165 23.04 13.04 14.16
C GLU A 165 21.69 12.43 14.55
N TYR A 166 20.81 13.21 15.20
CA TYR A 166 19.44 12.83 15.54
C TYR A 166 18.40 13.21 14.47
N ASP A 167 18.84 13.56 13.26
CA ASP A 167 17.99 13.89 12.11
C ASP A 167 17.09 15.14 12.33
N ARG A 168 17.48 16.06 13.24
CA ARG A 168 16.76 17.32 13.50
C ARG A 168 17.25 18.41 12.54
N LEU A 169 16.70 18.43 11.34
CA LEU A 169 17.13 19.35 10.27
C LEU A 169 16.72 20.81 10.57
N SER A 170 15.50 21.04 11.08
CA SER A 170 14.98 22.37 11.40
C SER A 170 15.45 22.80 12.78
N THR A 171 16.74 23.11 12.91
CA THR A 171 17.38 23.43 14.18
C THR A 171 18.15 24.74 14.09
N ILE A 172 18.03 25.58 15.13
CA ILE A 172 18.86 26.74 15.38
C ILE A 172 19.52 26.61 16.77
N PHE A 173 20.67 27.23 16.91
CA PHE A 173 21.36 27.36 18.18
C PHE A 173 21.48 28.85 18.52
N LEU A 174 21.00 29.25 19.69
CA LEU A 174 21.09 30.62 20.20
C LEU A 174 22.19 30.72 21.24
N CYS A 175 22.99 31.77 21.13
CA CYS A 175 24.08 32.04 22.08
C CYS A 175 24.37 33.55 22.18
N ILE A 176 25.18 33.90 23.17
CA ILE A 176 25.62 35.28 23.45
C ILE A 176 27.06 35.42 22.94
N ASP A 177 27.22 36.14 21.81
CA ASP A 177 28.53 36.53 21.31
C ASP A 177 29.03 37.78 22.05
N PRO A 178 30.28 37.82 22.55
CA PRO A 178 30.81 38.96 23.29
C PRO A 178 30.83 40.27 22.48
N ILE A 179 30.85 40.20 21.15
CA ILE A 179 30.96 41.36 20.27
C ILE A 179 29.60 41.70 19.63
N GLU A 180 28.92 40.70 19.11
CA GLU A 180 27.71 40.87 18.29
C GLU A 180 26.40 40.81 19.14
N GLY A 181 26.49 40.43 20.44
CA GLY A 181 25.33 40.20 21.29
C GLY A 181 24.68 38.86 21.06
N ILE A 182 23.35 38.81 20.95
CA ILE A 182 22.63 37.56 20.64
C ILE A 182 22.81 37.22 19.18
N VAL A 183 23.26 36.00 18.92
CA VAL A 183 23.47 35.47 17.59
C VAL A 183 22.81 34.09 17.41
N LEU A 184 22.42 33.80 16.19
CA LEU A 184 21.79 32.58 15.76
C LEU A 184 22.76 31.79 14.91
N TYR A 185 22.83 30.51 15.15
CA TYR A 185 23.54 29.57 14.27
C TYR A 185 22.57 28.53 13.75
N THR A 186 22.78 28.11 12.51
CA THR A 186 22.13 26.93 11.92
C THR A 186 23.12 26.22 11.03
N PHE A 187 22.69 25.17 10.39
CA PHE A 187 23.56 24.40 9.47
C PHE A 187 22.81 24.06 8.18
N ASN A 188 23.55 23.80 7.12
CA ASN A 188 23.04 23.13 5.93
C ASN A 188 23.89 21.91 5.63
N PRO A 189 23.33 20.68 5.69
CA PRO A 189 24.09 19.45 5.48
C PRO A 189 24.09 19.00 4.01
N TYR A 190 23.46 19.75 3.10
CA TYR A 190 23.24 19.36 1.72
C TYR A 190 23.90 20.29 0.70
N SER A 191 24.12 21.55 1.04
CA SER A 191 24.65 22.53 0.11
C SER A 191 25.73 23.38 0.75
N SER A 192 26.76 23.74 0.00
CA SER A 192 27.80 24.68 0.41
C SER A 192 27.38 26.15 0.26
N ILE A 193 26.19 26.43 -0.27
CA ILE A 193 25.68 27.78 -0.54
C ILE A 193 24.89 28.24 0.68
N ALA A 194 25.25 29.41 1.22
CA ALA A 194 24.51 30.09 2.26
C ALA A 194 23.41 30.98 1.63
N PRO A 195 22.19 31.06 2.24
CA PRO A 195 21.22 32.10 1.89
C PRO A 195 21.79 33.50 2.16
N GLU A 196 21.31 34.53 1.44
CA GLU A 196 21.86 35.90 1.49
C GLU A 196 21.97 36.49 2.91
N VAL A 197 21.00 36.20 3.77
CA VAL A 197 20.93 36.70 5.15
C VAL A 197 21.79 35.92 6.15
N TRP A 198 22.37 34.80 5.73
CA TRP A 198 23.20 33.94 6.56
C TRP A 198 24.66 34.01 6.12
N ARG A 199 25.56 34.25 7.09
CA ARG A 199 27.01 34.21 6.85
C ARG A 199 27.54 32.81 7.09
N ASN A 200 28.24 32.25 6.12
CA ASN A 200 28.98 31.01 6.28
C ASN A 200 30.20 31.23 7.19
N VAL A 201 30.29 30.48 8.28
CA VAL A 201 31.36 30.61 9.28
C VAL A 201 32.17 29.31 9.47
N GLY A 202 31.80 28.23 8.76
CA GLY A 202 32.57 27.00 8.81
C GLY A 202 32.13 26.00 7.76
N HIS A 203 33.13 25.30 7.18
CA HIS A 203 32.92 24.18 6.25
C HIS A 203 33.45 22.91 6.89
N PHE A 204 32.62 21.89 6.91
CA PHE A 204 32.92 20.59 7.54
C PHE A 204 32.54 19.46 6.58
N HIS A 205 32.99 18.26 6.86
CA HIS A 205 32.58 17.05 6.17
C HIS A 205 31.39 16.42 6.94
N GLY A 206 30.27 16.26 6.24
CA GLY A 206 29.08 15.63 6.76
C GLY A 206 29.06 14.12 6.54
N ARG A 207 27.86 13.53 6.55
CA ARG A 207 27.64 12.12 6.25
C ARG A 207 28.09 11.81 4.82
N GLY A 208 28.88 10.76 4.64
CA GLY A 208 29.39 10.34 3.32
C GLY A 208 30.29 11.35 2.64
N GLU A 209 31.11 12.10 3.41
CA GLU A 209 32.04 13.12 2.92
C GLU A 209 31.35 14.32 2.24
N HIS A 210 30.02 14.41 2.34
CA HIS A 210 29.27 15.51 1.73
C HIS A 210 29.49 16.83 2.50
N PRO A 211 29.51 18.00 1.82
CA PRO A 211 29.69 19.28 2.48
C PRO A 211 28.62 19.54 3.57
N TRP A 212 29.07 19.98 4.73
CA TRP A 212 28.24 20.47 5.82
C TRP A 212 28.72 21.85 6.22
N ILE A 213 27.84 22.84 6.18
CA ILE A 213 28.21 24.23 6.48
C ILE A 213 27.53 24.73 7.73
N LEU A 214 28.29 25.52 8.50
CA LEU A 214 27.82 26.25 9.66
C LEU A 214 27.50 27.68 9.26
N LEU A 215 26.28 28.10 9.56
CA LEU A 215 25.74 29.41 9.20
C LEU A 215 25.51 30.24 10.47
N LYS A 216 25.87 31.53 10.42
CA LYS A 216 25.69 32.51 11.52
C LYS A 216 24.86 33.69 11.03
N LYS A 217 23.95 34.17 11.88
CA LYS A 217 23.19 35.41 11.68
C LYS A 217 23.10 36.14 13.01
N LYS A 218 23.25 37.49 13.00
CA LYS A 218 22.97 38.32 14.17
C LYS A 218 21.46 38.34 14.38
N TYR A 219 21.04 38.26 15.65
CA TYR A 219 19.64 38.41 16.00
C TYR A 219 19.23 39.88 15.74
N ASP A 220 18.10 40.04 15.08
CA ASP A 220 17.47 41.33 14.85
C ASP A 220 15.99 41.22 15.26
N ASP A 221 15.47 42.26 15.91
CA ASP A 221 14.06 42.28 16.36
C ASP A 221 13.08 42.55 15.19
N ASP A 222 13.56 42.56 13.92
CA ASP A 222 12.71 42.73 12.76
C ASP A 222 11.86 41.45 12.51
N TRP A 223 10.62 41.65 12.05
CA TRP A 223 9.70 40.57 11.64
C TRP A 223 10.26 39.62 10.59
N ARG A 224 11.20 40.08 9.76
CA ARG A 224 11.91 39.26 8.76
C ARG A 224 12.73 38.14 9.38
N THR A 225 13.11 38.25 10.65
CA THR A 225 13.86 37.19 11.33
C THR A 225 13.14 35.85 11.24
N CYS A 226 11.82 35.80 11.30
CA CYS A 226 11.03 34.58 11.22
C CYS A 226 11.09 33.91 9.84
N GLU A 227 11.02 34.69 8.76
CA GLU A 227 11.12 34.16 7.38
C GLU A 227 12.51 33.60 7.12
N ASP A 228 13.53 34.28 7.62
CA ASP A 228 14.92 33.90 7.45
C ASP A 228 15.32 32.64 8.23
N LEU A 229 14.63 32.34 9.36
CA LEU A 229 14.91 31.15 10.16
C LEU A 229 14.60 29.84 9.44
N MET A 230 13.62 29.84 8.53
CA MET A 230 13.01 28.65 7.93
C MET A 230 13.32 28.53 6.43
N PHE A 231 14.55 28.71 6.01
CA PHE A 231 14.88 28.39 4.63
C PHE A 231 14.88 26.89 4.37
N ASP A 232 14.35 26.51 3.21
CA ASP A 232 14.23 25.11 2.80
C ASP A 232 15.61 24.53 2.44
N LYS A 233 16.20 23.79 3.38
CA LYS A 233 17.49 23.10 3.22
C LYS A 233 17.42 21.92 2.23
N THR A 234 16.22 21.45 1.88
CA THR A 234 16.00 20.25 1.06
C THR A 234 15.72 20.57 -0.41
N LYS A 235 15.69 21.85 -0.78
CA LYS A 235 15.37 22.32 -2.15
C LYS A 235 16.40 21.85 -3.18
N ASP A 236 17.67 21.87 -2.81
CA ASP A 236 18.78 21.38 -3.62
C ASP A 236 19.75 20.59 -2.73
N LEU A 237 19.91 19.33 -3.03
CA LEU A 237 20.76 18.41 -2.26
C LEU A 237 22.20 18.37 -2.78
N SER A 238 22.52 19.12 -3.83
CA SER A 238 23.89 19.32 -4.37
C SER A 238 24.69 18.01 -4.56
N GLY A 239 24.01 16.95 -4.99
CA GLY A 239 24.62 15.63 -5.20
C GLY A 239 24.65 14.72 -3.97
N TYR A 240 24.01 15.10 -2.85
CA TYR A 240 23.93 14.26 -1.65
C TYR A 240 23.50 12.83 -1.98
N GLU A 241 24.21 11.86 -1.40
CA GLU A 241 23.98 10.44 -1.65
C GLU A 241 22.85 9.89 -0.77
N VAL A 242 21.73 9.53 -1.39
CA VAL A 242 20.61 8.86 -0.72
C VAL A 242 20.78 7.35 -0.84
N ARG A 243 20.77 6.66 0.29
CA ARG A 243 20.94 5.21 0.37
C ARG A 243 19.60 4.51 0.12
N THR A 244 19.59 3.61 -0.84
CA THR A 244 18.38 2.85 -1.20
C THR A 244 18.68 1.37 -1.39
N ASN A 245 17.66 0.53 -1.27
CA ASN A 245 17.75 -0.89 -1.58
C ASN A 245 16.73 -1.28 -2.65
N ALA A 246 17.04 -2.32 -3.41
CA ALA A 246 16.23 -2.79 -4.52
C ALA A 246 16.29 -4.29 -4.70
N ILE A 247 15.14 -4.91 -5.05
CA ILE A 247 15.05 -6.29 -5.52
C ILE A 247 14.18 -6.33 -6.77
N SER A 248 14.50 -7.23 -7.71
CA SER A 248 13.69 -7.39 -8.92
C SER A 248 12.30 -7.92 -8.57
N PHE A 249 11.27 -7.13 -8.88
CA PHE A 249 9.86 -7.43 -8.61
C PHE A 249 8.99 -6.94 -9.76
N GLU A 250 8.88 -7.77 -10.78
CA GLU A 250 8.11 -7.43 -11.99
C GLU A 250 6.61 -7.25 -11.71
N PRO A 251 5.98 -6.26 -12.36
CA PRO A 251 6.51 -5.32 -13.36
C PRO A 251 6.97 -3.99 -12.77
N HIS A 252 6.85 -3.80 -11.45
CA HIS A 252 7.09 -2.54 -10.77
C HIS A 252 8.58 -2.15 -10.72
N LEU A 253 9.45 -3.13 -10.56
CA LEU A 253 10.89 -2.94 -10.58
C LEU A 253 11.58 -4.11 -11.27
N GLN A 254 12.29 -3.82 -12.35
CA GLN A 254 13.10 -4.80 -13.09
C GLN A 254 14.56 -4.35 -13.03
N ILE A 255 15.45 -5.29 -12.77
CA ILE A 255 16.89 -5.04 -12.69
C ILE A 255 17.56 -5.78 -13.85
N ASP A 256 18.19 -5.03 -14.74
CA ASP A 256 18.95 -5.54 -15.88
C ASP A 256 20.44 -5.57 -15.53
N PRO A 257 21.03 -6.75 -15.27
CA PRO A 257 22.43 -6.86 -14.86
C PRO A 257 23.43 -6.48 -15.97
N THR A 258 22.97 -6.32 -17.20
CA THR A 258 23.83 -5.94 -18.33
C THR A 258 24.10 -4.43 -18.36
N LYS A 259 23.28 -3.63 -17.68
CA LYS A 259 23.43 -2.19 -17.57
C LYS A 259 24.12 -1.78 -16.27
N ARG A 260 24.62 -0.54 -16.23
CA ARG A 260 25.28 0.01 -15.03
C ARG A 260 24.57 1.25 -14.51
N GLY A 261 24.80 1.57 -13.24
CA GLY A 261 24.23 2.74 -12.57
C GLY A 261 22.70 2.67 -12.53
N LEU A 262 22.03 3.81 -12.61
CA LEU A 262 20.57 3.89 -12.52
C LEU A 262 19.84 3.34 -13.76
N GLU A 263 20.52 3.17 -14.89
CA GLU A 263 19.93 2.63 -16.10
C GLU A 263 19.59 1.13 -16.00
N GLN A 264 20.22 0.42 -15.05
CA GLN A 264 19.89 -0.99 -14.79
C GLN A 264 18.48 -1.18 -14.24
N PHE A 265 17.90 -0.14 -13.63
CA PHE A 265 16.57 -0.21 -13.04
C PHE A 265 15.51 0.29 -14.00
N SER A 266 14.43 -0.45 -14.17
CA SER A 266 13.26 -0.09 -14.98
C SER A 266 11.97 -0.48 -14.25
N GLY A 267 10.85 0.05 -14.70
CA GLY A 267 9.55 -0.09 -14.06
C GLY A 267 9.08 1.20 -13.40
N ASP A 268 7.79 1.27 -13.08
CA ASP A 268 7.17 2.49 -12.52
C ASP A 268 7.84 2.98 -11.24
N ASN A 269 8.21 2.07 -10.33
CA ASN A 269 8.86 2.44 -9.07
C ASN A 269 10.22 3.12 -9.29
N SER A 270 11.04 2.57 -10.18
CA SER A 270 12.35 3.17 -10.46
C SER A 270 12.24 4.53 -11.15
N GLU A 271 11.30 4.67 -12.09
CA GLU A 271 11.12 5.94 -12.81
C GLU A 271 10.63 7.06 -11.90
N ILE A 272 9.74 6.76 -10.92
CA ILE A 272 9.32 7.73 -9.91
C ILE A 272 10.52 8.22 -9.12
N LEU A 273 11.33 7.32 -8.54
CA LEU A 273 12.46 7.74 -7.71
C LEU A 273 13.57 8.44 -8.51
N LYS A 274 13.85 7.99 -9.74
CA LYS A 274 14.80 8.69 -10.62
C LYS A 274 14.40 10.14 -10.86
N ILE A 275 13.12 10.41 -11.16
CA ILE A 275 12.65 11.76 -11.42
C ILE A 275 12.68 12.63 -10.18
N VAL A 276 12.25 12.07 -9.02
CA VAL A 276 12.23 12.77 -7.74
C VAL A 276 13.65 13.19 -7.33
N PHE A 277 14.60 12.26 -7.31
CA PHE A 277 15.97 12.55 -6.88
C PHE A 277 16.75 13.38 -7.90
N LYS A 278 16.47 13.24 -9.19
CA LYS A 278 16.99 14.16 -10.20
C LYS A 278 16.52 15.60 -9.97
N LYS A 279 15.24 15.78 -9.60
CA LYS A 279 14.68 17.11 -9.31
C LYS A 279 15.25 17.73 -8.03
N LEU A 280 15.53 16.92 -7.03
CA LEU A 280 16.18 17.34 -5.80
C LEU A 280 17.71 17.46 -5.93
N ASN A 281 18.27 17.22 -7.11
CA ASN A 281 19.72 17.21 -7.36
C ASN A 281 20.48 16.27 -6.38
N ALA A 282 19.95 15.04 -6.21
CA ALA A 282 20.55 14.02 -5.35
C ALA A 282 21.05 12.83 -6.17
N SER A 283 22.03 12.12 -5.64
CA SER A 283 22.49 10.83 -6.17
C SER A 283 21.85 9.67 -5.41
N LEU A 284 21.71 8.50 -6.07
CA LEU A 284 21.17 7.30 -5.45
C LEU A 284 22.25 6.22 -5.38
N ARG A 285 22.55 5.77 -4.17
CA ARG A 285 23.36 4.57 -3.94
C ARG A 285 22.44 3.39 -3.68
N VAL A 286 22.37 2.47 -4.65
CA VAL A 286 21.42 1.35 -4.61
C VAL A 286 22.14 0.07 -4.20
N ARG A 287 21.70 -0.54 -3.08
CA ARG A 287 22.06 -1.89 -2.67
C ARG A 287 21.09 -2.88 -3.32
N VAL A 288 21.60 -3.69 -4.26
CA VAL A 288 20.78 -4.68 -4.95
C VAL A 288 20.75 -5.98 -4.16
N TYR A 289 19.55 -6.47 -3.87
CA TYR A 289 19.34 -7.80 -3.30
C TYR A 289 19.19 -8.84 -4.41
N THR A 290 19.94 -9.90 -4.32
CA THR A 290 19.83 -11.10 -5.16
C THR A 290 19.15 -12.19 -4.34
N GLY A 291 17.93 -12.56 -4.71
CA GLY A 291 17.21 -13.62 -4.00
C GLY A 291 15.74 -13.71 -4.32
N SER A 292 15.05 -14.55 -3.59
CA SER A 292 13.61 -14.75 -3.69
C SER A 292 12.86 -13.45 -3.30
N PRO A 293 11.62 -13.21 -3.80
CA PRO A 293 10.73 -12.12 -3.37
C PRO A 293 10.54 -11.99 -1.85
N TYR A 294 10.91 -13.02 -1.08
CA TYR A 294 10.96 -12.98 0.39
C TYR A 294 11.89 -11.94 0.97
N SER A 295 12.94 -11.55 0.21
CA SER A 295 13.87 -10.51 0.62
C SER A 295 13.25 -9.11 0.65
N LEU A 296 12.05 -8.91 0.09
CA LEU A 296 11.27 -7.68 0.29
C LEU A 296 11.02 -7.38 1.76
N GLY A 297 10.98 -8.43 2.59
CA GLY A 297 10.91 -8.30 4.02
C GLY A 297 9.54 -7.87 4.56
N GLY A 298 9.49 -7.74 5.87
CA GLY A 298 8.31 -7.39 6.66
C GLY A 298 8.55 -7.76 8.10
N ILE A 299 7.48 -7.97 8.86
CA ILE A 299 7.56 -8.40 10.27
C ILE A 299 7.73 -9.93 10.31
N GLY A 300 8.86 -10.40 10.84
CA GLY A 300 9.12 -11.82 11.05
C GLY A 300 8.32 -12.42 12.21
N SER A 301 8.47 -13.73 12.42
CA SER A 301 7.72 -14.50 13.45
C SER A 301 7.97 -14.02 14.89
N HIS A 302 9.10 -13.36 15.15
CA HIS A 302 9.46 -12.82 16.47
C HIS A 302 9.22 -11.31 16.60
N GLY A 303 8.43 -10.70 15.71
CA GLY A 303 8.15 -9.27 15.71
C GLY A 303 9.31 -8.39 15.20
N THR A 304 10.44 -8.97 14.79
CA THR A 304 11.58 -8.25 14.22
C THR A 304 11.40 -8.02 12.73
N MET A 305 11.89 -6.88 12.23
CA MET A 305 11.94 -6.64 10.78
C MET A 305 12.96 -7.57 10.12
N VAL A 306 12.63 -8.06 8.94
CA VAL A 306 13.50 -8.94 8.14
C VAL A 306 13.58 -8.45 6.69
N GLY A 307 14.66 -8.86 5.97
CA GLY A 307 14.89 -8.50 4.57
C GLY A 307 15.10 -7.00 4.39
N MET A 308 14.68 -6.45 3.25
CA MET A 308 14.84 -5.03 2.93
C MET A 308 14.19 -4.07 3.95
N MET A 309 13.16 -4.54 4.67
CA MET A 309 12.53 -3.76 5.73
C MET A 309 13.42 -3.64 6.98
N ALA A 310 14.30 -4.60 7.23
CA ALA A 310 15.28 -4.51 8.32
C ALA A 310 16.28 -3.38 8.07
N ASP A 311 16.78 -3.21 6.86
CA ASP A 311 17.72 -2.12 6.52
C ASP A 311 17.09 -0.73 6.77
N LEU A 312 15.79 -0.58 6.49
CA LEU A 312 15.06 0.66 6.78
C LEU A 312 14.89 0.88 8.29
N ALA A 313 14.53 -0.19 9.02
CA ALA A 313 14.31 -0.11 10.47
C ALA A 313 15.61 0.13 11.26
N THR A 314 16.76 -0.30 10.75
CA THR A 314 18.09 -0.04 11.33
C THR A 314 18.71 1.28 10.87
N GLY A 315 18.14 1.92 9.85
CA GLY A 315 18.68 3.15 9.27
C GLY A 315 19.89 2.97 8.35
N GLU A 316 20.19 1.72 7.95
CA GLU A 316 21.24 1.45 6.95
C GLU A 316 20.86 2.00 5.57
N VAL A 317 19.57 2.07 5.29
CA VAL A 317 18.95 2.56 4.05
C VAL A 317 17.94 3.64 4.38
N ASP A 318 17.86 4.67 3.56
CA ASP A 318 16.97 5.81 3.77
C ASP A 318 15.57 5.57 3.17
N ILE A 319 15.51 4.96 1.96
CA ILE A 319 14.26 4.68 1.24
C ILE A 319 14.35 3.38 0.45
N GLY A 320 13.30 2.58 0.47
CA GLY A 320 13.21 1.38 -0.37
C GLY A 320 12.74 1.70 -1.78
N MET A 321 13.41 1.17 -2.82
CA MET A 321 13.01 1.37 -4.22
C MET A 321 11.76 0.55 -4.60
N ASN A 322 11.47 -0.53 -3.89
CA ASN A 322 10.29 -1.34 -4.09
C ASN A 322 9.11 -0.75 -3.32
N ALA A 323 8.04 -0.38 -4.02
CA ALA A 323 6.80 0.02 -3.38
C ALA A 323 6.18 -1.12 -2.57
N ARG A 324 5.51 -0.77 -1.48
CA ARG A 324 4.84 -1.69 -0.57
C ARG A 324 3.42 -1.19 -0.30
N SER A 325 2.55 -2.10 0.09
CA SER A 325 1.22 -1.76 0.57
C SER A 325 1.27 -0.78 1.75
N LEU A 326 0.37 0.18 1.74
CA LEU A 326 0.21 1.11 2.85
C LEU A 326 -0.38 0.37 4.06
N TYR A 327 0.45 0.02 4.99
CA TYR A 327 0.06 -0.45 6.32
C TYR A 327 1.04 0.09 7.35
N ASN A 328 0.56 0.30 8.55
CA ASN A 328 1.41 0.80 9.64
C ASN A 328 2.41 -0.27 10.05
N THR A 329 3.68 0.04 9.88
CA THR A 329 4.78 -0.79 10.32
C THR A 329 5.59 -0.04 11.35
N TRP A 330 5.98 -0.73 12.39
CA TRP A 330 6.81 -0.20 13.44
C TRP A 330 8.21 0.17 12.90
N LYS A 331 8.77 1.30 13.32
CA LYS A 331 10.10 1.82 12.94
C LYS A 331 10.33 2.10 11.44
N VAL A 332 9.28 2.23 10.66
CA VAL A 332 9.38 2.68 9.28
C VAL A 332 8.25 3.64 8.96
N GLU A 333 8.55 4.62 8.16
CA GLU A 333 7.59 5.60 7.65
C GLU A 333 7.26 5.33 6.18
N HIS A 334 6.45 6.17 5.58
CA HIS A 334 6.04 6.00 4.19
C HIS A 334 5.81 7.33 3.50
N THR A 335 6.01 7.31 2.19
CA THR A 335 5.80 8.47 1.32
C THR A 335 4.31 8.60 0.94
N TYR A 336 4.00 9.64 0.15
CA TYR A 336 2.68 9.78 -0.47
C TYR A 336 2.32 8.55 -1.32
N PRO A 337 1.07 8.07 -1.29
CA PRO A 337 0.62 6.97 -2.12
C PRO A 337 0.71 7.30 -3.61
N HIS A 338 1.45 6.50 -4.37
CA HIS A 338 1.71 6.77 -5.78
C HIS A 338 1.06 5.79 -6.75
N GLY A 339 0.38 4.80 -6.22
CA GLY A 339 -0.30 3.80 -7.04
C GLY A 339 -1.28 2.98 -6.23
N ASP A 340 -2.02 2.16 -6.94
CA ASP A 340 -2.89 1.16 -6.38
C ASP A 340 -2.50 -0.23 -6.89
N ASP A 341 -2.45 -1.16 -6.01
CA ASP A 341 -2.48 -2.58 -6.29
C ASP A 341 -3.46 -3.22 -5.30
N GLY A 342 -3.33 -4.47 -5.05
CA GLY A 342 -4.16 -5.16 -4.06
C GLY A 342 -3.78 -6.61 -3.99
N LEU A 343 -4.39 -7.26 -3.03
CA LEU A 343 -4.27 -8.70 -2.88
C LEU A 343 -5.25 -9.41 -3.81
N CYS A 344 -4.75 -10.37 -4.56
CA CYS A 344 -5.50 -11.29 -5.38
C CYS A 344 -5.17 -12.73 -4.97
N VAL A 345 -6.06 -13.64 -5.29
CA VAL A 345 -5.72 -15.06 -5.27
C VAL A 345 -5.68 -15.62 -6.68
N PHE A 346 -4.81 -16.58 -6.92
CA PHE A 346 -5.00 -17.45 -8.06
C PHE A 346 -5.38 -18.85 -7.60
N THR A 347 -6.26 -19.46 -8.36
CA THR A 347 -6.83 -20.78 -8.11
C THR A 347 -6.72 -21.62 -9.36
N GLN A 348 -6.92 -22.91 -9.24
CA GLN A 348 -7.13 -23.72 -10.42
C GLN A 348 -8.36 -23.21 -11.17
N ARG A 349 -8.28 -23.11 -12.50
CA ARG A 349 -9.42 -22.74 -13.32
C ARG A 349 -10.52 -23.78 -13.15
N ALA A 350 -11.73 -23.32 -12.94
CA ALA A 350 -12.89 -24.18 -12.84
C ALA A 350 -13.03 -25.03 -14.13
N GLY A 351 -13.33 -26.30 -13.96
CA GLY A 351 -13.53 -27.23 -15.06
C GLY A 351 -14.75 -26.88 -15.90
N GLU A 352 -14.89 -27.55 -17.03
CA GLU A 352 -16.10 -27.49 -17.85
C GLU A 352 -17.26 -28.18 -17.13
N ILE A 353 -18.45 -27.65 -17.29
CA ILE A 353 -19.69 -28.27 -16.80
C ILE A 353 -19.90 -29.56 -17.57
N SER A 354 -20.33 -30.64 -16.91
CA SER A 354 -20.66 -31.91 -17.59
C SER A 354 -21.73 -31.69 -18.66
N GLU A 355 -21.64 -32.43 -19.75
CA GLU A 355 -22.58 -32.28 -20.89
C GLU A 355 -24.03 -32.48 -20.46
N PHE A 356 -24.28 -33.44 -19.56
CA PHE A 356 -25.60 -33.65 -18.97
C PHE A 356 -26.09 -32.43 -18.16
N ALA A 357 -25.23 -31.83 -17.33
CA ALA A 357 -25.61 -30.64 -16.56
C ALA A 357 -25.84 -29.42 -17.47
N LYS A 358 -25.10 -29.30 -18.59
CA LYS A 358 -25.36 -28.25 -19.59
C LYS A 358 -26.76 -28.39 -20.19
N ILE A 359 -27.16 -29.62 -20.53
CA ILE A 359 -28.48 -29.90 -21.11
C ILE A 359 -29.57 -29.56 -20.11
N MET A 360 -29.40 -29.92 -18.82
CA MET A 360 -30.39 -29.66 -17.79
C MET A 360 -30.43 -28.19 -17.31
N SER A 361 -29.32 -27.46 -17.43
CA SER A 361 -29.26 -26.05 -17.02
C SER A 361 -29.84 -25.04 -18.03
N PHE A 362 -30.30 -25.54 -19.18
CA PHE A 362 -30.79 -24.69 -20.29
C PHE A 362 -31.97 -23.81 -19.91
N LEU A 363 -32.96 -24.40 -19.25
CA LEU A 363 -34.18 -23.67 -18.83
C LEU A 363 -34.22 -23.61 -17.30
N SER A 364 -34.73 -22.50 -16.78
CA SER A 364 -34.98 -22.42 -15.35
C SER A 364 -35.93 -23.53 -14.88
N PRO A 365 -35.82 -24.01 -13.64
CA PRO A 365 -36.73 -25.02 -13.10
C PRO A 365 -38.21 -24.63 -13.24
N THR A 366 -38.50 -23.33 -13.20
CA THR A 366 -39.85 -22.80 -13.40
C THR A 366 -40.39 -23.05 -14.82
N ILE A 367 -39.54 -22.93 -15.85
CA ILE A 367 -39.95 -23.21 -17.24
C ILE A 367 -40.16 -24.71 -17.45
N HIS A 368 -39.33 -25.56 -16.87
CA HIS A 368 -39.54 -27.02 -16.90
C HIS A 368 -40.85 -27.41 -16.20
N ALA A 369 -41.14 -26.83 -15.04
CA ALA A 369 -42.43 -27.04 -14.35
C ALA A 369 -43.62 -26.58 -15.20
N ALA A 370 -43.58 -25.38 -15.80
CA ALA A 370 -44.59 -24.88 -16.68
C ALA A 370 -44.84 -25.79 -17.89
N ASN A 371 -43.73 -26.26 -18.52
CA ASN A 371 -43.80 -27.18 -19.66
C ASN A 371 -44.44 -28.52 -19.29
N THR A 372 -44.14 -29.06 -18.09
CA THR A 372 -44.74 -30.26 -17.54
C THR A 372 -46.25 -30.07 -17.28
N VAL A 373 -46.67 -28.92 -16.74
CA VAL A 373 -48.07 -28.59 -16.53
C VAL A 373 -48.82 -28.54 -17.87
N VAL A 374 -48.26 -27.87 -18.89
CA VAL A 374 -48.86 -27.83 -20.24
C VAL A 374 -48.96 -29.23 -20.85
N PHE A 375 -47.92 -30.07 -20.68
CA PHE A 375 -47.95 -31.46 -21.14
C PHE A 375 -49.11 -32.23 -20.50
N VAL A 376 -49.26 -32.15 -19.16
CA VAL A 376 -50.34 -32.83 -18.44
C VAL A 376 -51.72 -32.35 -18.87
N ILE A 377 -51.90 -31.03 -19.01
CA ILE A 377 -53.19 -30.45 -19.49
C ILE A 377 -53.48 -30.95 -20.90
N ALA A 378 -52.54 -30.89 -21.82
CA ALA A 378 -52.70 -31.36 -23.19
C ALA A 378 -53.03 -32.86 -23.22
N LEU A 379 -52.39 -33.67 -22.40
CA LEU A 379 -52.65 -35.10 -22.27
C LEU A 379 -54.09 -35.34 -21.77
N LEU A 380 -54.53 -34.67 -20.72
CA LEU A 380 -55.88 -34.82 -20.16
C LEU A 380 -56.96 -34.44 -21.20
N VAL A 381 -56.80 -33.29 -21.88
CA VAL A 381 -57.73 -32.83 -22.89
C VAL A 381 -57.81 -33.81 -24.04
N LEU A 382 -56.70 -34.22 -24.63
CA LEU A 382 -56.67 -35.11 -25.77
C LEU A 382 -57.10 -36.56 -25.42
N THR A 383 -56.82 -37.01 -24.22
CA THR A 383 -57.26 -38.34 -23.73
C THR A 383 -58.77 -38.48 -23.75
N LYS A 384 -59.49 -37.41 -23.39
CA LYS A 384 -60.98 -37.41 -23.40
C LYS A 384 -61.54 -37.64 -24.80
N TYR A 385 -60.87 -37.23 -25.86
CA TYR A 385 -61.34 -37.32 -27.23
C TYR A 385 -60.78 -38.50 -28.06
N GLN A 386 -59.54 -38.97 -27.75
CA GLN A 386 -58.84 -39.96 -28.57
C GLN A 386 -58.38 -41.20 -27.82
N GLY A 387 -58.59 -41.23 -26.48
CA GLY A 387 -58.05 -42.27 -25.63
C GLY A 387 -56.59 -42.03 -25.26
N PHE A 388 -56.15 -42.59 -24.12
CA PHE A 388 -54.83 -42.29 -23.50
C PHE A 388 -53.63 -42.58 -24.42
N VAL A 389 -53.59 -43.78 -25.05
CA VAL A 389 -52.43 -44.18 -25.85
C VAL A 389 -52.30 -43.30 -27.12
N LYS A 390 -53.40 -43.00 -27.79
CA LYS A 390 -53.36 -42.13 -28.99
C LYS A 390 -53.03 -40.70 -28.65
N ALA A 391 -53.55 -40.18 -27.52
CA ALA A 391 -53.27 -38.83 -27.02
C ALA A 391 -51.79 -38.69 -26.66
N SER A 392 -51.22 -39.60 -25.89
CA SER A 392 -49.80 -39.58 -25.52
C SER A 392 -48.85 -39.64 -26.73
N MET A 393 -49.14 -40.53 -27.70
CA MET A 393 -48.32 -40.63 -28.93
C MET A 393 -48.43 -39.36 -29.77
N ASN A 394 -49.59 -38.73 -29.86
CA ASN A 394 -49.76 -37.49 -30.61
C ASN A 394 -49.06 -36.31 -29.95
N ILE A 395 -49.03 -36.22 -28.62
CA ILE A 395 -48.29 -35.17 -27.90
C ILE A 395 -46.77 -35.40 -28.09
N ILE A 396 -46.29 -36.63 -27.97
CA ILE A 396 -44.87 -36.94 -28.21
C ILE A 396 -44.50 -36.55 -29.66
N ARG A 397 -45.36 -36.83 -30.64
CA ARG A 397 -45.15 -36.41 -32.04
C ARG A 397 -45.07 -34.89 -32.16
N LEU A 398 -45.95 -34.15 -31.48
CA LEU A 398 -45.88 -32.68 -31.45
C LEU A 398 -44.58 -32.18 -30.82
N MET A 399 -44.18 -32.77 -29.71
CA MET A 399 -42.89 -32.43 -29.04
C MET A 399 -41.68 -32.70 -29.94
N THR A 400 -41.73 -33.72 -30.80
CA THR A 400 -40.62 -34.14 -31.67
C THR A 400 -40.76 -33.70 -33.13
N PHE A 401 -41.69 -32.78 -33.48
CA PHE A 401 -42.05 -32.38 -34.84
C PHE A 401 -42.53 -33.52 -35.73
N GLY A 402 -43.02 -34.61 -35.14
CA GLY A 402 -43.58 -35.68 -35.90
C GLY A 402 -44.95 -35.33 -36.51
N ALA A 403 -45.25 -35.82 -37.71
CA ALA A 403 -46.53 -35.62 -38.36
C ALA A 403 -47.66 -36.33 -37.63
N VAL A 404 -48.80 -35.65 -37.46
CA VAL A 404 -50.02 -36.20 -36.89
C VAL A 404 -51.00 -36.53 -37.99
N HIS A 405 -51.34 -37.82 -38.12
CA HIS A 405 -52.14 -38.32 -39.28
C HIS A 405 -53.63 -37.95 -39.23
N ARG A 406 -54.19 -37.73 -38.06
CA ARG A 406 -55.62 -37.40 -37.90
C ARG A 406 -55.77 -36.26 -36.90
N LEU A 407 -56.38 -35.16 -37.36
CA LEU A 407 -56.75 -34.03 -36.54
C LEU A 407 -57.99 -34.37 -35.72
N PRO A 408 -58.19 -33.75 -34.53
CA PRO A 408 -59.41 -33.87 -33.75
C PRO A 408 -60.63 -33.46 -34.54
N GLY A 409 -61.81 -34.06 -34.22
CA GLY A 409 -63.04 -33.85 -34.99
C GLY A 409 -63.75 -32.53 -34.73
N THR A 410 -63.58 -31.89 -33.57
CA THR A 410 -64.27 -30.63 -33.18
C THR A 410 -63.37 -29.41 -33.33
N ASP A 411 -63.92 -28.28 -33.73
CA ASP A 411 -63.13 -27.07 -33.96
C ASP A 411 -62.47 -26.52 -32.70
N SER A 412 -63.09 -26.64 -31.53
CA SER A 412 -62.47 -26.25 -30.22
C SER A 412 -61.23 -27.08 -29.94
N THR A 413 -61.26 -28.40 -30.19
CA THR A 413 -60.07 -29.27 -30.00
C THR A 413 -58.99 -29.03 -31.06
N ARG A 414 -59.38 -28.62 -32.28
CA ARG A 414 -58.41 -28.20 -33.32
C ARG A 414 -57.67 -26.93 -32.92
N MET A 415 -58.40 -25.90 -32.39
CA MET A 415 -57.79 -24.66 -31.88
C MET A 415 -56.82 -24.95 -30.74
N PHE A 416 -57.23 -25.76 -29.77
CA PHE A 416 -56.36 -26.18 -28.66
C PHE A 416 -55.14 -26.92 -29.16
N PHE A 417 -55.27 -27.82 -30.07
CA PHE A 417 -54.19 -28.57 -30.69
C PHE A 417 -53.21 -27.67 -31.46
N SER A 418 -53.76 -26.68 -32.21
CA SER A 418 -52.94 -25.73 -32.94
C SER A 418 -52.15 -24.79 -32.00
N SER A 419 -52.74 -24.34 -30.92
CA SER A 419 -52.01 -23.50 -29.92
C SER A 419 -50.91 -24.29 -29.21
N THR A 420 -51.18 -25.56 -28.86
CA THR A 420 -50.20 -26.48 -28.32
C THR A 420 -49.04 -26.74 -29.30
N PHE A 421 -49.35 -26.89 -30.58
CA PHE A 421 -48.36 -27.06 -31.63
C PHE A 421 -47.43 -25.83 -31.76
N ILE A 422 -48.02 -24.61 -31.76
CA ILE A 422 -47.22 -23.37 -31.82
C ILE A 422 -46.28 -23.27 -30.61
N LEU A 423 -46.78 -23.60 -29.41
CA LEU A 423 -45.96 -23.60 -28.21
C LEU A 423 -44.74 -24.54 -28.34
N TYR A 424 -44.99 -25.79 -28.76
CA TYR A 424 -43.89 -26.76 -28.96
C TYR A 424 -42.98 -26.39 -30.12
N LEU A 425 -43.48 -25.74 -31.17
CA LEU A 425 -42.64 -25.19 -32.24
C LEU A 425 -41.62 -24.19 -31.70
N ILE A 426 -42.09 -23.22 -30.92
CA ILE A 426 -41.22 -22.20 -30.30
C ILE A 426 -40.21 -22.85 -29.35
N MET A 427 -40.68 -23.75 -28.48
CA MET A 427 -39.81 -24.45 -27.52
C MET A 427 -38.72 -25.26 -28.20
N ASN A 428 -39.04 -25.97 -29.30
CA ASN A 428 -38.05 -26.73 -30.08
C ASN A 428 -37.03 -25.82 -30.77
N ALA A 429 -37.48 -24.69 -31.34
CA ALA A 429 -36.56 -23.71 -31.94
C ALA A 429 -35.57 -23.16 -30.90
N LEU A 430 -36.05 -22.86 -29.71
CA LEU A 430 -35.19 -22.42 -28.57
C LEU A 430 -34.18 -23.56 -28.18
N HIS A 431 -34.63 -24.78 -28.06
CA HIS A 431 -33.78 -25.93 -27.75
C HIS A 431 -32.69 -26.13 -28.81
N GLN A 432 -33.04 -26.11 -30.11
CA GLN A 432 -32.07 -26.28 -31.20
C GLN A 432 -31.01 -25.16 -31.19
N SER A 433 -31.43 -23.90 -31.03
CA SER A 433 -30.52 -22.75 -30.94
C SER A 433 -29.55 -22.90 -29.78
N HIS A 434 -30.08 -23.31 -28.64
CA HIS A 434 -29.27 -23.47 -27.43
C HIS A 434 -28.28 -24.63 -27.55
N TRP A 435 -28.68 -25.76 -28.11
CA TRP A 435 -27.78 -26.87 -28.37
C TRP A 435 -26.65 -26.50 -29.34
N ALA A 436 -26.95 -25.76 -30.39
CA ALA A 436 -25.93 -25.24 -31.31
C ALA A 436 -24.93 -24.34 -30.56
N SER A 437 -25.42 -23.49 -29.67
CA SER A 437 -24.57 -22.62 -28.82
C SER A 437 -23.67 -23.45 -27.88
N PHE A 438 -24.20 -24.47 -27.23
CA PHE A 438 -23.42 -25.31 -26.30
C PHE A 438 -22.35 -26.16 -26.97
N LEU A 439 -22.62 -26.61 -28.15
CA LEU A 439 -21.65 -27.40 -28.94
C LEU A 439 -20.50 -26.52 -29.45
N THR A 440 -20.76 -25.22 -29.64
CA THR A 440 -19.76 -24.26 -30.13
C THR A 440 -18.98 -23.54 -29.04
N ILE A 441 -19.61 -23.27 -27.88
CA ILE A 441 -19.01 -22.47 -26.79
C ILE A 441 -18.83 -23.33 -25.54
N PRO A 442 -17.59 -23.55 -25.07
CA PRO A 442 -17.35 -24.28 -23.83
C PRO A 442 -17.89 -23.48 -22.62
N VAL A 443 -18.84 -24.05 -21.89
CA VAL A 443 -19.36 -23.47 -20.64
C VAL A 443 -18.56 -24.06 -19.48
N SER A 444 -17.93 -23.19 -18.69
CA SER A 444 -17.17 -23.57 -17.50
C SER A 444 -17.91 -23.24 -16.23
N LEU A 445 -17.61 -23.95 -15.16
CA LEU A 445 -18.06 -23.64 -13.81
C LEU A 445 -17.59 -22.23 -13.42
N PRO A 446 -18.30 -21.53 -12.51
CA PRO A 446 -17.86 -20.22 -12.06
C PRO A 446 -16.50 -20.31 -11.34
N ASN A 447 -15.57 -19.45 -11.78
CA ASN A 447 -14.29 -19.30 -11.08
C ASN A 447 -14.48 -18.42 -9.84
N ILE A 448 -13.58 -18.53 -8.87
CA ILE A 448 -13.50 -17.64 -7.70
C ILE A 448 -13.06 -16.26 -8.17
N LYS A 449 -13.99 -15.29 -8.20
CA LYS A 449 -13.74 -13.94 -8.72
C LYS A 449 -13.57 -12.91 -7.63
N THR A 450 -14.32 -13.03 -6.55
CA THR A 450 -14.42 -12.04 -5.47
C THR A 450 -14.02 -12.64 -4.12
N SER A 451 -13.88 -11.79 -3.10
CA SER A 451 -13.63 -12.25 -1.74
C SER A 451 -14.80 -13.08 -1.19
N GLU A 452 -16.05 -12.73 -1.57
CA GLU A 452 -17.23 -13.51 -1.18
C GLU A 452 -17.25 -14.90 -1.81
N ASP A 453 -16.85 -15.03 -3.09
CA ASP A 453 -16.71 -16.34 -3.72
C ASP A 453 -15.66 -17.18 -3.00
N LEU A 454 -14.54 -16.54 -2.58
CA LEU A 454 -13.48 -17.22 -1.83
C LEU A 454 -13.96 -17.67 -0.45
N LYS A 455 -14.75 -16.85 0.25
CA LYS A 455 -15.39 -17.24 1.53
C LYS A 455 -16.33 -18.42 1.34
N LYS A 456 -17.24 -18.34 0.39
CA LYS A 456 -18.22 -19.40 0.09
C LYS A 456 -17.56 -20.71 -0.34
N SER A 457 -16.41 -20.64 -1.01
CA SER A 457 -15.70 -21.84 -1.48
C SER A 457 -15.11 -22.68 -0.36
N GLY A 458 -14.86 -22.12 0.83
CA GLY A 458 -14.19 -22.80 1.95
C GLY A 458 -12.72 -23.16 1.70
N CYS A 459 -12.11 -22.68 0.59
CA CYS A 459 -10.77 -23.07 0.20
C CYS A 459 -9.69 -22.56 1.17
N GLN A 460 -8.62 -23.34 1.32
CA GLN A 460 -7.44 -22.95 2.08
C GLN A 460 -6.62 -21.95 1.27
N ILE A 461 -6.08 -20.96 1.98
CA ILE A 461 -5.33 -19.86 1.40
C ILE A 461 -3.85 -20.02 1.76
N TYR A 462 -2.99 -20.08 0.76
CA TYR A 462 -1.54 -20.19 0.93
C TYR A 462 -0.86 -18.92 0.46
N GLY A 463 0.27 -18.57 1.05
CA GLY A 463 1.03 -17.42 0.60
C GLY A 463 2.16 -17.00 1.53
N SER A 464 2.85 -15.91 1.18
CA SER A 464 3.86 -15.32 2.03
C SER A 464 3.26 -14.83 3.34
N ILE A 465 4.01 -14.97 4.44
CA ILE A 465 3.61 -14.43 5.75
C ILE A 465 3.23 -12.94 5.68
N PHE A 466 3.92 -12.18 4.82
CA PHE A 466 3.69 -10.74 4.67
C PHE A 466 2.34 -10.43 4.02
N HIS A 467 1.93 -11.19 3.01
CA HIS A 467 0.59 -11.06 2.43
C HIS A 467 -0.50 -11.49 3.42
N GLY A 468 -0.23 -12.49 4.27
CA GLY A 468 -1.14 -12.89 5.34
C GLY A 468 -1.32 -11.78 6.39
N GLN A 469 -0.25 -11.04 6.72
CA GLN A 469 -0.32 -9.89 7.63
C GLN A 469 -1.06 -8.68 7.03
N GLU A 470 -1.00 -8.52 5.71
CA GLU A 470 -1.73 -7.47 4.99
C GLU A 470 -3.23 -7.77 4.85
N LEU A 471 -3.63 -9.04 4.94
CA LEU A 471 -5.02 -9.47 4.79
C LEU A 471 -5.86 -9.00 5.99
N GLN A 472 -6.82 -8.11 5.72
CA GLN A 472 -7.64 -7.48 6.76
C GLN A 472 -8.85 -8.30 7.18
N ASP A 473 -9.32 -9.20 6.31
CA ASP A 473 -10.53 -10.00 6.56
C ASP A 473 -10.23 -11.16 7.53
N PRO A 474 -10.83 -11.17 8.75
CA PRO A 474 -10.50 -12.16 9.77
C PRO A 474 -10.92 -13.58 9.38
N GLU A 475 -11.99 -13.76 8.59
CA GLU A 475 -12.42 -15.07 8.13
C GLU A 475 -11.43 -15.66 7.13
N LEU A 476 -10.94 -14.87 6.20
CA LEU A 476 -9.92 -15.30 5.25
C LEU A 476 -8.57 -15.52 5.94
N GLN A 477 -8.25 -14.68 6.95
CA GLN A 477 -7.02 -14.79 7.72
C GLN A 477 -6.98 -16.10 8.56
N SER A 478 -8.12 -16.57 9.08
CA SER A 478 -8.20 -17.83 9.84
C SER A 478 -7.87 -19.07 9.00
N ARG A 479 -8.03 -18.99 7.67
CA ARG A 479 -7.76 -20.06 6.70
C ARG A 479 -6.43 -19.89 5.99
N PHE A 480 -5.62 -18.91 6.42
CA PHE A 480 -4.34 -18.61 5.81
C PHE A 480 -3.22 -19.51 6.33
N HIS A 481 -2.45 -20.09 5.41
CA HIS A 481 -1.26 -20.90 5.69
C HIS A 481 -0.03 -20.26 5.07
N LYS A 482 1.00 -20.05 5.88
CA LYS A 482 2.28 -19.53 5.42
C LYS A 482 2.97 -20.52 4.50
N ASP A 483 3.32 -20.06 3.29
CA ASP A 483 4.06 -20.87 2.34
C ASP A 483 4.90 -20.02 1.37
N THR A 484 5.76 -20.70 0.60
CA THR A 484 6.52 -20.08 -0.49
C THR A 484 5.65 -19.97 -1.75
N TYR A 485 5.99 -19.04 -2.65
CA TYR A 485 5.27 -18.88 -3.91
C TYR A 485 5.22 -20.17 -4.73
N TYR A 486 6.34 -20.91 -4.79
CA TYR A 486 6.42 -22.15 -5.57
C TYR A 486 5.58 -23.26 -4.96
N ALA A 487 5.67 -23.48 -3.66
CA ALA A 487 4.86 -24.46 -2.96
C ALA A 487 3.37 -24.10 -3.02
N CYS A 488 3.04 -22.81 -2.88
CA CYS A 488 1.68 -22.30 -3.04
C CYS A 488 1.12 -22.64 -4.46
N LYS A 489 1.92 -22.42 -5.51
CA LYS A 489 1.54 -22.79 -6.88
C LYS A 489 1.31 -24.29 -7.04
N GLU A 490 2.15 -25.12 -6.42
CA GLU A 490 1.96 -26.58 -6.45
C GLU A 490 0.68 -27.01 -5.73
N HIS A 491 0.38 -26.43 -4.56
CA HIS A 491 -0.89 -26.69 -3.85
C HIS A 491 -2.09 -26.41 -4.74
N VAL A 492 -2.08 -25.27 -5.43
CA VAL A 492 -3.17 -24.91 -6.36
C VAL A 492 -3.24 -25.86 -7.55
N LEU A 493 -2.13 -26.35 -8.08
CA LEU A 493 -2.13 -27.29 -9.21
C LEU A 493 -2.60 -28.70 -8.80
N ARG A 494 -2.39 -29.10 -7.54
CA ARG A 494 -2.79 -30.42 -7.00
C ARG A 494 -4.22 -30.44 -6.47
N SER A 495 -4.70 -29.34 -5.90
CA SER A 495 -6.01 -29.26 -5.26
C SER A 495 -6.89 -28.19 -5.88
N ARG A 496 -8.16 -28.55 -6.15
CA ARG A 496 -9.16 -27.59 -6.64
C ARG A 496 -9.59 -26.58 -5.57
N CYS A 497 -9.41 -26.92 -4.29
CA CYS A 497 -9.76 -26.05 -3.16
C CYS A 497 -8.51 -25.49 -2.47
N ALA A 498 -7.57 -24.99 -3.26
CA ALA A 498 -6.41 -24.24 -2.80
C ALA A 498 -6.36 -22.89 -3.54
N ALA A 499 -6.07 -21.83 -2.80
CA ALA A 499 -5.93 -20.48 -3.34
C ALA A 499 -4.57 -19.93 -2.94
N CYS A 500 -3.86 -19.28 -3.86
CA CYS A 500 -2.57 -18.66 -3.60
C CYS A 500 -2.72 -17.14 -3.55
N LEU A 501 -2.42 -16.54 -2.39
CA LEU A 501 -2.53 -15.12 -2.11
C LEU A 501 -1.24 -14.38 -2.50
N GLY A 502 -1.38 -13.21 -3.10
CA GLY A 502 -0.27 -12.29 -3.39
C GLY A 502 -0.72 -11.05 -4.15
N ASP A 503 0.24 -10.23 -4.54
CA ASP A 503 -0.02 -8.99 -5.27
C ASP A 503 -0.65 -9.26 -6.63
N CYS A 504 -1.72 -8.52 -6.95
CA CYS A 504 -2.52 -8.76 -8.15
C CYS A 504 -1.73 -8.66 -9.44
N LEU A 505 -0.90 -7.65 -9.57
CA LEU A 505 -0.14 -7.40 -10.78
C LEU A 505 1.03 -8.39 -10.92
N HIS A 506 1.69 -8.70 -9.82
CA HIS A 506 2.73 -9.73 -9.81
C HIS A 506 2.18 -11.11 -10.20
N HIS A 507 1.02 -11.51 -9.65
CA HIS A 507 0.35 -12.73 -10.05
C HIS A 507 -0.02 -12.73 -11.53
N TYR A 508 -0.54 -11.60 -12.05
CA TYR A 508 -0.84 -11.48 -13.49
C TYR A 508 0.40 -11.74 -14.34
N MET A 509 1.55 -11.19 -13.98
CA MET A 509 2.79 -11.38 -14.72
C MET A 509 3.29 -12.83 -14.68
N ARG A 510 3.12 -13.52 -13.57
CA ARG A 510 3.62 -14.87 -13.34
C ARG A 510 2.72 -15.98 -13.90
N ILE A 511 1.40 -15.83 -13.82
CA ILE A 511 0.44 -16.88 -14.20
C ILE A 511 -0.19 -16.68 -15.57
N HIS A 512 0.07 -15.57 -16.27
CA HIS A 512 -0.56 -15.28 -17.56
C HIS A 512 -0.28 -16.35 -18.63
N ASN A 513 0.79 -17.13 -18.49
CA ASN A 513 1.14 -18.24 -19.35
C ASN A 513 0.46 -19.57 -18.97
N GLU A 514 -0.07 -19.68 -17.76
CA GLU A 514 -0.64 -20.91 -17.21
C GLU A 514 -2.15 -20.97 -17.47
N MET A 515 -2.54 -21.70 -18.50
CA MET A 515 -3.96 -21.82 -18.86
C MET A 515 -4.82 -22.51 -17.79
N ARG A 516 -4.20 -23.32 -16.92
CA ARG A 516 -4.87 -24.05 -15.84
C ARG A 516 -5.21 -23.18 -14.64
N LEU A 517 -4.62 -21.98 -14.56
CA LEU A 517 -4.80 -21.07 -13.42
C LEU A 517 -5.75 -19.93 -13.79
N TYR A 518 -6.46 -19.47 -12.78
CA TYR A 518 -7.35 -18.32 -12.85
C TYR A 518 -7.02 -17.35 -11.72
N ARG A 519 -6.87 -16.06 -12.04
CA ARG A 519 -6.66 -15.00 -11.06
C ARG A 519 -7.98 -14.32 -10.74
N SER A 520 -8.28 -14.14 -9.45
CA SER A 520 -9.44 -13.37 -8.99
C SER A 520 -9.36 -11.89 -9.38
N LYS A 521 -10.44 -11.16 -9.20
CA LYS A 521 -10.40 -9.71 -9.03
C LYS A 521 -9.67 -9.38 -7.73
N LYS A 522 -9.38 -8.11 -7.48
CA LYS A 522 -8.84 -7.66 -6.20
C LYS A 522 -9.78 -8.10 -5.07
N ILE A 523 -9.29 -8.91 -4.15
CA ILE A 523 -10.02 -9.29 -2.93
C ILE A 523 -9.89 -8.22 -1.85
N GLN A 524 -8.76 -7.48 -1.88
CA GLN A 524 -8.48 -6.32 -1.07
C GLN A 524 -7.71 -5.30 -1.89
N GLN A 525 -8.06 -4.04 -1.77
CA GLN A 525 -7.35 -2.94 -2.44
C GLN A 525 -6.37 -2.30 -1.47
N ASN A 526 -5.14 -2.12 -1.90
CA ASN A 526 -4.07 -1.50 -1.12
C ASN A 526 -3.46 -0.35 -1.92
N ALA A 527 -3.20 0.77 -1.23
CA ALA A 527 -2.39 1.84 -1.79
C ALA A 527 -0.91 1.45 -1.75
N LEU A 528 -0.16 1.82 -2.77
CA LEU A 528 1.29 1.60 -2.86
C LEU A 528 2.05 2.84 -2.43
N VAL A 529 3.02 2.64 -1.54
CA VAL A 529 3.90 3.67 -0.99
C VAL A 529 5.36 3.20 -1.01
N PHE A 530 6.31 4.12 -1.07
CA PHE A 530 7.68 3.78 -0.71
C PHE A 530 7.83 3.84 0.81
N LYS A 531 8.51 2.85 1.36
CA LYS A 531 8.84 2.82 2.79
C LYS A 531 10.19 3.50 3.01
N THR A 532 10.29 4.27 4.09
CA THR A 532 11.48 5.02 4.48
C THR A 532 11.88 4.67 5.90
N ARG A 533 13.11 4.95 6.27
CA ARG A 533 13.51 4.87 7.67
C ARG A 533 12.75 5.90 8.51
N GLU A 534 12.65 5.62 9.79
CA GLU A 534 12.05 6.53 10.77
C GLU A 534 12.84 7.85 10.84
N ASP A 535 12.14 8.96 11.05
CA ASP A 535 12.71 10.30 11.21
C ASP A 535 13.60 10.75 10.02
N TRP A 536 13.30 10.32 8.80
CA TRP A 536 14.11 10.70 7.64
C TRP A 536 13.91 12.17 7.26
N PRO A 537 14.95 13.02 7.29
CA PRO A 537 14.80 14.46 7.06
C PRO A 537 14.24 14.85 5.69
N LEU A 538 14.43 14.00 4.67
CA LEU A 538 13.96 14.26 3.30
C LEU A 538 12.53 13.75 3.04
N LEU A 539 11.88 13.11 4.00
CA LEU A 539 10.57 12.47 3.81
C LEU A 539 9.52 13.46 3.26
N VAL A 540 9.47 14.68 3.81
CA VAL A 540 8.47 15.69 3.39
C VAL A 540 8.70 16.11 1.95
N SER A 541 9.93 16.47 1.60
CA SER A 541 10.27 16.94 0.25
C SER A 541 10.07 15.84 -0.79
N VAL A 542 10.48 14.61 -0.48
CA VAL A 542 10.25 13.45 -1.34
C VAL A 542 8.75 13.16 -1.49
N THR A 543 7.99 13.20 -0.40
CA THR A 543 6.53 13.01 -0.42
C THR A 543 5.83 14.05 -1.29
N GLN A 544 6.18 15.33 -1.18
CA GLN A 544 5.62 16.40 -2.02
C GLN A 544 5.98 16.21 -3.51
N MET A 545 7.21 15.79 -3.82
CA MET A 545 7.61 15.51 -5.20
C MET A 545 6.90 14.29 -5.79
N ILE A 546 6.69 13.24 -5.00
CA ILE A 546 5.91 12.07 -5.41
C ILE A 546 4.45 12.50 -5.66
N GLN A 547 3.84 13.29 -4.76
CA GLN A 547 2.49 13.80 -4.94
C GLN A 547 2.34 14.57 -6.27
N ARG A 548 3.25 15.50 -6.57
CA ARG A 548 3.26 16.23 -7.85
C ARG A 548 3.41 15.30 -9.05
N THR A 549 4.19 14.22 -8.90
CA THR A 549 4.36 13.20 -9.96
C THR A 549 3.07 12.41 -10.17
N VAL A 550 2.34 12.08 -9.10
CA VAL A 550 1.01 11.45 -9.16
C VAL A 550 0.01 12.37 -9.87
N GLU A 551 -0.06 13.64 -9.45
CA GLU A 551 -0.98 14.64 -10.00
C GLU A 551 -0.73 14.90 -11.49
N SER A 552 0.52 14.78 -11.96
CA SER A 552 0.87 14.91 -13.39
C SER A 552 0.32 13.76 -14.26
N GLY A 553 -0.13 12.65 -13.67
CA GLY A 553 -0.64 11.47 -14.37
C GLY A 553 0.40 10.63 -15.11
N ILE A 554 1.70 10.95 -15.02
CA ILE A 554 2.77 10.27 -15.78
C ILE A 554 2.97 8.81 -15.32
N ILE A 555 2.66 8.52 -14.05
CA ILE A 555 2.82 7.16 -13.47
C ILE A 555 1.98 6.13 -14.24
N GLY A 556 0.78 6.51 -14.68
CA GLY A 556 -0.07 5.64 -15.50
C GLY A 556 0.61 5.20 -16.79
N LYS A 557 1.35 6.10 -17.47
CA LYS A 557 2.13 5.79 -18.68
C LYS A 557 3.27 4.81 -18.40
N TRP A 558 3.98 4.98 -17.28
CA TRP A 558 5.06 4.07 -16.89
C TRP A 558 4.53 2.68 -16.54
N LYS A 559 3.44 2.59 -15.79
CA LYS A 559 2.75 1.33 -15.46
C LYS A 559 2.25 0.63 -16.72
N GLU A 560 1.72 1.36 -17.68
CA GLU A 560 1.32 0.81 -18.98
C GLU A 560 2.52 0.31 -19.78
N ALA A 561 3.61 1.07 -19.84
CA ALA A 561 4.82 0.70 -20.56
C ALA A 561 5.44 -0.59 -20.00
N SER A 562 5.55 -0.73 -18.69
CA SER A 562 6.10 -1.94 -18.03
C SER A 562 5.23 -3.19 -18.25
N THR A 563 3.92 -3.04 -18.39
CA THR A 563 2.98 -4.17 -18.60
C THR A 563 2.66 -4.45 -20.06
N ARG A 564 3.04 -3.57 -20.99
CA ARG A 564 2.62 -3.61 -22.42
C ARG A 564 2.97 -4.93 -23.11
N LYS A 565 4.20 -5.40 -22.98
CA LYS A 565 4.67 -6.65 -23.62
C LYS A 565 3.84 -7.85 -23.17
N THR A 566 3.61 -7.99 -21.88
CA THR A 566 2.85 -9.09 -21.29
C THR A 566 1.38 -9.03 -21.69
N ARG A 567 0.78 -7.84 -21.66
CA ARG A 567 -0.61 -7.62 -22.09
C ARG A 567 -0.81 -7.97 -23.57
N TRP A 568 0.14 -7.60 -24.41
CA TRP A 568 0.09 -7.90 -25.84
C TRP A 568 0.23 -9.41 -26.13
N ALA A 569 1.19 -10.06 -25.47
CA ALA A 569 1.38 -11.52 -25.58
C ALA A 569 0.12 -12.28 -25.13
N TRP A 570 -0.51 -11.86 -24.05
CA TRP A 570 -1.76 -12.43 -23.55
C TRP A 570 -2.93 -12.26 -24.54
N LYS A 571 -3.11 -11.04 -25.09
CA LYS A 571 -4.14 -10.77 -26.11
C LYS A 571 -3.95 -11.66 -27.34
N LYS A 572 -2.72 -11.78 -27.85
CA LYS A 572 -2.41 -12.63 -29.01
C LYS A 572 -2.78 -14.10 -28.78
N ARG A 573 -2.53 -14.62 -27.58
CA ARG A 573 -2.90 -16.00 -27.21
C ARG A 573 -4.40 -16.20 -27.08
N GLN A 574 -5.13 -15.25 -26.52
CA GLN A 574 -6.59 -15.33 -26.44
C GLN A 574 -7.23 -15.36 -27.84
N VAL A 575 -6.76 -14.52 -28.75
CA VAL A 575 -7.25 -14.50 -30.12
C VAL A 575 -7.00 -15.84 -30.80
N ASN A 576 -5.84 -16.43 -30.61
CA ASN A 576 -5.53 -17.76 -31.20
C ASN A 576 -6.37 -18.88 -30.58
N LYS A 577 -6.69 -18.80 -29.26
CA LYS A 577 -7.58 -19.76 -28.60
C LYS A 577 -9.02 -19.67 -29.08
N ASN A 578 -9.51 -18.44 -29.27
CA ASN A 578 -10.89 -18.22 -29.76
C ASN A 578 -11.07 -18.63 -31.24
N LYS A 579 -9.98 -18.78 -31.99
CA LYS A 579 -10.00 -19.28 -33.39
C LYS A 579 -9.96 -20.80 -33.49
N SER A 580 -9.65 -21.51 -32.41
CA SER A 580 -9.70 -22.99 -32.45
C SER A 580 -11.15 -23.44 -32.29
N PHE A 581 -11.78 -23.81 -33.41
CA PHE A 581 -13.05 -24.52 -33.41
C PHE A 581 -12.90 -25.82 -32.62
N LYS A 582 -13.78 -26.04 -31.64
CA LYS A 582 -13.80 -27.31 -30.92
C LYS A 582 -14.40 -28.34 -31.86
N THR A 583 -13.64 -29.36 -32.24
CA THR A 583 -14.18 -30.49 -33.03
C THR A 583 -15.24 -31.21 -32.21
N LEU A 584 -16.31 -31.60 -32.87
CA LEU A 584 -17.38 -32.36 -32.24
C LEU A 584 -16.86 -33.79 -31.99
N GLU A 585 -16.78 -34.18 -30.73
CA GLU A 585 -16.36 -35.51 -30.32
C GLU A 585 -17.56 -36.35 -29.88
N MET A 586 -17.42 -37.67 -29.92
CA MET A 586 -18.49 -38.62 -29.62
C MET A 586 -19.12 -38.40 -28.23
N HIS A 587 -18.33 -37.98 -27.25
CA HIS A 587 -18.82 -37.70 -25.89
C HIS A 587 -19.85 -36.55 -25.81
N HIS A 588 -19.85 -35.63 -26.77
CA HIS A 588 -20.83 -34.52 -26.80
C HIS A 588 -22.24 -35.00 -27.15
N VAL A 589 -22.36 -36.11 -27.89
CA VAL A 589 -23.64 -36.69 -28.35
C VAL A 589 -24.00 -38.00 -27.64
N LEU A 590 -23.17 -38.45 -26.70
CA LEU A 590 -23.34 -39.72 -25.99
C LEU A 590 -24.68 -39.84 -25.27
N PHE A 591 -25.18 -38.73 -24.75
CA PHE A 591 -26.49 -38.65 -24.07
C PHE A 591 -27.64 -39.07 -25.01
N SER A 592 -27.61 -38.69 -26.28
CA SER A 592 -28.62 -39.06 -27.25
C SER A 592 -28.63 -40.59 -27.50
N PHE A 593 -27.46 -41.22 -27.47
CA PHE A 593 -27.36 -42.66 -27.57
C PHE A 593 -27.87 -43.39 -26.33
N TYR A 594 -27.72 -42.80 -25.12
CA TYR A 594 -28.32 -43.38 -23.90
C TYR A 594 -29.86 -43.33 -23.95
N ILE A 595 -30.45 -42.23 -24.44
CA ILE A 595 -31.89 -42.13 -24.62
C ILE A 595 -32.38 -43.17 -25.62
N LEU A 596 -31.71 -43.31 -26.76
CA LEU A 596 -32.03 -44.29 -27.78
C LEU A 596 -31.97 -45.73 -27.22
N GLY A 597 -30.87 -46.04 -26.53
CA GLY A 597 -30.65 -47.38 -25.92
C GLY A 597 -31.73 -47.70 -24.87
N SER A 598 -32.09 -46.72 -24.01
CA SER A 598 -33.18 -46.88 -23.04
C SER A 598 -34.54 -47.12 -23.71
N GLY A 599 -34.81 -46.39 -24.79
CA GLY A 599 -36.01 -46.57 -25.59
C GLY A 599 -36.10 -47.95 -26.21
N TYR A 600 -35.03 -48.49 -26.79
CA TYR A 600 -34.98 -49.86 -27.29
C TYR A 600 -35.21 -50.89 -26.19
N LEU A 601 -34.59 -50.71 -25.02
CA LEU A 601 -34.75 -51.62 -23.88
C LEU A 601 -36.19 -51.65 -23.40
N LEU A 602 -36.82 -50.49 -23.22
CA LEU A 602 -38.25 -50.40 -22.83
C LEU A 602 -39.18 -50.99 -23.91
N GLY A 603 -38.90 -50.72 -25.19
CA GLY A 603 -39.65 -51.29 -26.31
C GLY A 603 -39.57 -52.82 -26.36
N THR A 604 -38.37 -53.39 -26.11
CA THR A 604 -38.15 -54.82 -26.07
C THR A 604 -38.90 -55.47 -24.89
N VAL A 605 -38.83 -54.83 -23.69
CA VAL A 605 -39.59 -55.32 -22.51
C VAL A 605 -41.09 -55.30 -22.75
N ALA A 606 -41.61 -54.22 -23.35
CA ALA A 606 -43.01 -54.11 -23.68
C ALA A 606 -43.43 -55.17 -24.69
N PHE A 607 -42.64 -55.40 -25.72
CA PHE A 607 -42.88 -56.43 -26.74
C PHE A 607 -42.91 -57.82 -26.13
N VAL A 608 -41.95 -58.19 -25.29
CA VAL A 608 -41.92 -59.47 -24.56
C VAL A 608 -43.16 -59.63 -23.68
N ALA A 609 -43.54 -58.59 -22.95
CA ALA A 609 -44.74 -58.59 -22.12
C ALA A 609 -46.04 -58.80 -22.95
N GLU A 610 -46.14 -58.20 -24.13
CA GLU A 610 -47.25 -58.41 -25.06
C GLU A 610 -47.35 -59.84 -25.57
N ILE A 611 -46.20 -60.46 -25.90
CA ILE A 611 -46.15 -61.87 -26.33
C ILE A 611 -46.65 -62.78 -25.19
N PHE A 612 -46.17 -62.55 -23.94
CA PHE A 612 -46.63 -63.36 -22.82
C PHE A 612 -48.14 -63.19 -22.52
N MET A 613 -48.65 -61.95 -22.53
CA MET A 613 -50.07 -61.68 -22.34
C MET A 613 -50.92 -62.25 -23.50
N GLY A 614 -50.42 -62.16 -24.73
CA GLY A 614 -51.07 -62.73 -25.91
C GLY A 614 -51.18 -64.28 -25.78
N ARG A 615 -50.10 -64.97 -25.36
CA ARG A 615 -50.13 -66.41 -25.10
C ARG A 615 -51.13 -66.76 -24.00
N GLN A 616 -51.19 -66.05 -22.90
CA GLN A 616 -52.13 -66.29 -21.83
C GLN A 616 -53.59 -66.08 -22.28
N ARG A 617 -53.89 -65.14 -23.16
CA ARG A 617 -55.22 -64.92 -23.72
C ARG A 617 -55.63 -66.07 -24.68
N ILE A 618 -54.69 -66.61 -25.45
CA ILE A 618 -54.95 -67.77 -26.34
C ILE A 618 -55.20 -68.99 -25.49
N ASP A 619 -54.42 -69.26 -24.46
CA ASP A 619 -54.62 -70.37 -23.53
C ASP A 619 -55.96 -70.29 -22.78
N LYS A 620 -56.35 -69.09 -22.31
CA LYS A 620 -57.66 -68.90 -21.70
C LYS A 620 -58.83 -69.09 -22.68
N SER A 621 -58.69 -68.67 -23.95
CA SER A 621 -59.69 -68.88 -24.97
C SER A 621 -59.82 -70.35 -25.39
N SER A 622 -58.68 -71.07 -25.42
CA SER A 622 -58.70 -72.52 -25.68
C SER A 622 -59.30 -73.34 -24.57
N ARG A 623 -59.13 -72.95 -23.30
CA ARG A 623 -59.78 -73.59 -22.12
C ARG A 623 -61.29 -73.32 -22.08
N ASN A 624 -61.74 -72.13 -22.44
CA ASN A 624 -63.19 -71.79 -22.52
C ASN A 624 -63.94 -72.41 -23.71
N ARG A 625 -63.23 -73.00 -24.68
CA ARG A 625 -63.84 -73.78 -25.76
C ARG A 625 -63.93 -75.30 -25.45
N LYS A 626 -63.35 -75.77 -24.37
CA LYS A 626 -63.38 -77.19 -23.93
C LYS A 626 -64.38 -77.43 -22.79
N HIS A 627 -65.15 -76.45 -22.38
CA HIS A 627 -66.34 -76.53 -21.54
C HIS A 627 -67.55 -76.09 -22.40
#